data_23cc519959b5b05d0604faa1edf88603
#
_entry.id   23cc519959b5b05d0604faa1edf88603
#
_cell.length_a   1.000
_cell.length_b   1.000
_cell.length_c   1.000
_cell.angle_alpha   90.00
_cell.angle_beta   90.00
_cell.angle_gamma   90.00
#
_symmetry.space_group_name_H-M   'P 1'
#
loop_
_entity.id
_entity.type
_entity.pdbx_description
1 polymer ?
#
loop_
_entity_poly.entity_id
_entity_poly.type
_entity_poly.pdbx_seq_one_letter_code
_entity_poly.pdbx_strand_id
1 'polypeptide(L)'
;MSFVARGGSLNLAGAVVSGVLTFLFYVLVARGLGKADVGAFFVATAVFTIVATSFQLGAHVGFVRFIPQHRVHDRGGDVLPMLAIGLVPVVALGAVAGMGMFFAAGWLAHVVSAGPAEDLVRRDLRAFAPFVPVLSAFTVVVAALQGMGSMRPSVTVDKLGRTGLQVLAGGVALAIGGSLAFVAAWAAPYLIGLVAGSLWLLRLVSRLGATAGRPLTRPASLAREFWKFSGPRGVASVFQVLVLWLDTVLIAALSTTEQAGTYAVATRYLVVGTLAVGALLQVFAPKVSELFARGEMAALSSVYQGSVAWLMALVWPVYVTIAVFSPTLLLLFGHRYTSASGVLALLAAAMLFATACGPVDVVLLMAGRSWYSLCNWGLALSVNVGIDVWLIPRHGMMGAAIGWSASILARNFAALIEVWVLLRLHPVGPGFRRVVTFSLLCFGVLGGLIRLTLGTGPAAFLVASIVGSVGYALLLHRARATLKLDLLFATLGTRLRRRPSGGRHRGPKRPRHDLRREPLRPPPRPRFDRTAPQAGAETPNGSSGVPLPAEYVSGPRP
;
A
#
# COMPACT_ATOMS: atom_id res chain seq x y z
N MET A 1 7.08 22.97 -0.03
CA MET A 1 7.84 21.73 0.24
C MET A 1 7.89 21.29 1.71
N SER A 2 7.90 22.19 2.71
CA SER A 2 7.93 21.81 4.15
C SER A 2 6.67 21.05 4.63
N PHE A 3 5.49 21.31 4.07
CA PHE A 3 4.22 20.68 4.45
C PHE A 3 4.15 19.19 4.05
N VAL A 4 4.58 18.85 2.83
CA VAL A 4 4.58 17.46 2.32
C VAL A 4 5.60 16.60 3.08
N ALA A 5 6.74 17.18 3.46
CA ALA A 5 7.77 16.48 4.21
C ALA A 5 7.35 16.15 5.66
N ARG A 6 6.65 17.09 6.34
CA ARG A 6 6.11 16.86 7.70
C ARG A 6 4.95 15.85 7.69
N GLY A 7 4.09 15.90 6.67
CA GLY A 7 3.00 14.93 6.51
C GLY A 7 3.51 13.52 6.26
N GLY A 8 4.57 13.36 5.47
CA GLY A 8 5.16 12.06 5.16
C GLY A 8 5.83 11.38 6.37
N SER A 9 6.62 12.12 7.16
CA SER A 9 7.25 11.58 8.37
C SER A 9 6.25 11.21 9.46
N LEU A 10 5.22 12.03 9.65
CA LEU A 10 4.12 11.73 10.58
C LEU A 10 3.36 10.46 10.14
N ASN A 11 3.09 10.34 8.83
CA ASN A 11 2.41 9.17 8.28
C ASN A 11 3.23 7.89 8.45
N LEU A 12 4.56 7.96 8.29
CA LEU A 12 5.46 6.82 8.50
C LEU A 12 5.51 6.42 9.98
N ALA A 13 5.72 7.37 10.88
CA ALA A 13 5.71 7.09 12.32
C ALA A 13 4.38 6.49 12.76
N GLY A 14 3.25 7.05 12.29
CA GLY A 14 1.93 6.49 12.53
C GLY A 14 1.76 5.07 11.97
N ALA A 15 2.34 4.76 10.79
CA ALA A 15 2.28 3.42 10.23
C ALA A 15 3.06 2.39 11.06
N VAL A 16 4.24 2.75 11.55
CA VAL A 16 5.05 1.87 12.43
C VAL A 16 4.31 1.60 13.73
N VAL A 17 3.80 2.65 14.38
CA VAL A 17 3.03 2.49 15.64
C VAL A 17 1.76 1.65 15.40
N SER A 18 1.03 1.92 14.32
CA SER A 18 -0.15 1.12 13.93
C SER A 18 0.22 -0.35 13.69
N GLY A 19 1.34 -0.62 13.04
CA GLY A 19 1.82 -1.99 12.81
C GLY A 19 2.11 -2.73 14.11
N VAL A 20 2.78 -2.07 15.06
CA VAL A 20 3.07 -2.63 16.40
C VAL A 20 1.77 -2.87 17.18
N LEU A 21 0.85 -1.91 17.20
CA LEU A 21 -0.43 -2.06 17.89
C LEU A 21 -1.29 -3.18 17.27
N THR A 22 -1.35 -3.26 15.95
CA THR A 22 -2.06 -4.35 15.27
C THR A 22 -1.44 -5.71 15.57
N PHE A 23 -0.11 -5.81 15.58
CA PHE A 23 0.58 -7.03 15.96
C PHE A 23 0.26 -7.43 17.42
N LEU A 24 0.30 -6.47 18.33
CA LEU A 24 -0.04 -6.69 19.74
C LEU A 24 -1.49 -7.18 19.90
N PHE A 25 -2.45 -6.61 19.16
CA PHE A 25 -3.83 -7.08 19.16
C PHE A 25 -3.92 -8.56 18.75
N TYR A 26 -3.20 -8.99 17.71
CA TYR A 26 -3.20 -10.39 17.29
C TYR A 26 -2.52 -11.33 18.31
N VAL A 27 -1.53 -10.82 19.05
CA VAL A 27 -0.97 -11.58 20.19
C VAL A 27 -2.02 -11.78 21.28
N LEU A 28 -2.83 -10.76 21.59
CA LEU A 28 -3.94 -10.88 22.55
C LEU A 28 -4.98 -11.91 22.08
N VAL A 29 -5.37 -11.87 20.80
CA VAL A 29 -6.27 -12.89 20.20
C VAL A 29 -5.70 -14.29 20.34
N ALA A 30 -4.44 -14.48 19.94
CA ALA A 30 -3.80 -15.80 19.93
C ALA A 30 -3.61 -16.37 21.33
N ARG A 31 -3.39 -15.53 22.34
CA ARG A 31 -3.22 -15.96 23.74
C ARG A 31 -4.54 -16.07 24.51
N GLY A 32 -5.53 -15.25 24.15
CA GLY A 32 -6.82 -15.19 24.85
C GLY A 32 -7.83 -16.25 24.42
N LEU A 33 -7.65 -16.86 23.25
CA LEU A 33 -8.61 -17.79 22.68
C LEU A 33 -8.04 -19.21 22.55
N GLY A 34 -8.92 -20.22 22.53
CA GLY A 34 -8.60 -21.58 22.15
C GLY A 34 -8.17 -21.68 20.67
N LYS A 35 -7.53 -22.81 20.26
CA LYS A 35 -7.07 -22.98 18.87
C LYS A 35 -8.21 -22.88 17.85
N ALA A 36 -9.35 -23.52 18.14
CA ALA A 36 -10.53 -23.52 17.27
C ALA A 36 -11.12 -22.10 17.14
N ASP A 37 -11.25 -21.38 18.28
CA ASP A 37 -11.75 -19.99 18.27
C ASP A 37 -10.80 -19.03 17.53
N VAL A 38 -9.47 -19.18 17.69
CA VAL A 38 -8.49 -18.39 16.92
C VAL A 38 -8.64 -18.66 15.43
N GLY A 39 -8.80 -19.93 15.04
CA GLY A 39 -9.06 -20.31 13.68
C GLY A 39 -10.33 -19.68 13.12
N ALA A 40 -11.46 -19.84 13.84
CA ALA A 40 -12.74 -19.25 13.45
C ALA A 40 -12.66 -17.73 13.31
N PHE A 41 -12.04 -17.04 14.28
CA PHE A 41 -11.82 -15.60 14.24
C PHE A 41 -11.04 -15.16 13.00
N PHE A 42 -9.92 -15.81 12.67
CA PHE A 42 -9.13 -15.43 11.51
C PHE A 42 -9.81 -15.76 10.17
N VAL A 43 -10.51 -16.90 10.09
CA VAL A 43 -11.30 -17.25 8.90
C VAL A 43 -12.42 -16.24 8.69
N ALA A 44 -13.20 -15.94 9.73
CA ALA A 44 -14.26 -14.94 9.66
C ALA A 44 -13.71 -13.54 9.32
N THR A 45 -12.56 -13.15 9.90
CA THR A 45 -11.86 -11.90 9.56
C THR A 45 -11.40 -11.87 8.10
N ALA A 46 -10.91 -13.00 7.54
CA ALA A 46 -10.50 -13.10 6.16
C ALA A 46 -11.69 -12.91 5.21
N VAL A 47 -12.77 -13.66 5.40
CA VAL A 47 -14.01 -13.54 4.61
C VAL A 47 -14.55 -12.12 4.69
N PHE A 48 -14.68 -11.57 5.90
CA PHE A 48 -15.15 -10.21 6.14
C PHE A 48 -14.29 -9.17 5.40
N THR A 49 -12.95 -9.29 5.47
CA THR A 49 -12.03 -8.34 4.84
C THR A 49 -12.10 -8.43 3.32
N ILE A 50 -12.19 -9.64 2.76
CA ILE A 50 -12.38 -9.85 1.31
C ILE A 50 -13.69 -9.19 0.87
N VAL A 51 -14.81 -9.48 1.53
CA VAL A 51 -16.11 -8.91 1.19
C VAL A 51 -16.07 -7.39 1.29
N ALA A 52 -15.66 -6.84 2.44
CA ALA A 52 -15.65 -5.39 2.65
C ALA A 52 -14.74 -4.65 1.66
N THR A 53 -13.58 -5.21 1.30
CA THR A 53 -12.67 -4.58 0.32
C THR A 53 -13.24 -4.64 -1.10
N SER A 54 -13.91 -5.73 -1.46
CA SER A 54 -14.54 -5.88 -2.78
C SER A 54 -15.60 -4.81 -3.02
N PHE A 55 -16.36 -4.45 -2.00
CA PHE A 55 -17.42 -3.44 -2.10
C PHE A 55 -16.94 -1.99 -1.89
N GLN A 56 -15.64 -1.74 -1.73
CA GLN A 56 -15.07 -0.39 -1.87
C GLN A 56 -15.04 0.10 -3.31
N LEU A 57 -15.17 -0.78 -4.31
CA LEU A 57 -15.26 -0.50 -5.75
C LEU A 57 -14.09 0.38 -6.27
N GLY A 58 -12.97 0.44 -5.55
CA GLY A 58 -11.84 1.32 -5.88
C GLY A 58 -12.06 2.80 -5.60
N ALA A 59 -13.17 3.20 -4.96
CA ALA A 59 -13.49 4.59 -4.65
C ALA A 59 -12.41 5.27 -3.79
N HIS A 60 -11.73 4.51 -2.92
CA HIS A 60 -10.62 5.00 -2.12
C HIS A 60 -9.44 5.51 -2.99
N VAL A 61 -9.13 4.85 -4.11
CA VAL A 61 -8.08 5.30 -5.04
C VAL A 61 -8.57 6.52 -5.84
N GLY A 62 -9.85 6.52 -6.23
CA GLY A 62 -10.49 7.63 -6.93
C GLY A 62 -10.43 8.93 -6.15
N PHE A 63 -10.78 8.92 -4.86
CA PHE A 63 -10.75 10.13 -4.04
C PHE A 63 -9.35 10.71 -3.84
N VAL A 64 -8.34 9.87 -3.63
CA VAL A 64 -6.95 10.33 -3.52
C VAL A 64 -6.48 11.03 -4.80
N ARG A 65 -7.00 10.64 -5.98
CA ARG A 65 -6.66 11.25 -7.26
C ARG A 65 -7.49 12.49 -7.57
N PHE A 66 -8.82 12.37 -7.56
CA PHE A 66 -9.70 13.40 -8.12
C PHE A 66 -9.92 14.59 -7.18
N ILE A 67 -9.97 14.39 -5.86
CA ILE A 67 -10.19 15.53 -4.93
C ILE A 67 -9.07 16.58 -5.07
N PRO A 68 -7.76 16.23 -5.07
CA PRO A 68 -6.72 17.22 -5.29
C PRO A 68 -6.79 17.89 -6.67
N GLN A 69 -7.12 17.12 -7.71
CA GLN A 69 -7.23 17.66 -9.08
C GLN A 69 -8.32 18.74 -9.16
N HIS A 70 -9.52 18.49 -8.61
CA HIS A 70 -10.62 19.45 -8.63
C HIS A 70 -10.28 20.71 -7.80
N ARG A 71 -9.56 20.54 -6.70
CA ARG A 71 -9.13 21.69 -5.88
C ARG A 71 -8.10 22.59 -6.57
N VAL A 72 -7.17 22.01 -7.32
CA VAL A 72 -6.15 22.79 -8.08
C VAL A 72 -6.75 23.54 -9.25
N HIS A 73 -7.84 23.03 -9.85
CA HIS A 73 -8.52 23.67 -10.99
C HIS A 73 -9.70 24.57 -10.56
N ASP A 74 -9.75 25.02 -9.30
CA ASP A 74 -10.82 25.87 -8.72
C ASP A 74 -12.23 25.27 -8.86
N ARG A 75 -12.33 23.93 -8.99
CA ARG A 75 -13.59 23.18 -9.03
C ARG A 75 -13.98 22.64 -7.64
N GLY A 76 -13.80 23.44 -6.61
CA GLY A 76 -14.13 23.04 -5.22
C GLY A 76 -15.58 22.65 -5.01
N GLY A 77 -16.50 23.23 -5.80
CA GLY A 77 -17.93 22.91 -5.77
C GLY A 77 -18.27 21.48 -6.21
N ASP A 78 -17.41 20.84 -7.02
CA ASP A 78 -17.62 19.47 -7.48
C ASP A 78 -17.21 18.41 -6.44
N VAL A 79 -16.50 18.80 -5.35
CA VAL A 79 -15.99 17.86 -4.34
C VAL A 79 -17.13 17.18 -3.58
N LEU A 80 -18.18 17.92 -3.17
CA LEU A 80 -19.29 17.34 -2.42
C LEU A 80 -20.12 16.35 -3.26
N PRO A 81 -20.54 16.69 -4.52
CA PRO A 81 -21.15 15.72 -5.42
C PRO A 81 -20.27 14.48 -5.66
N MET A 82 -18.96 14.66 -5.82
CA MET A 82 -18.01 13.55 -6.01
C MET A 82 -17.97 12.64 -4.79
N LEU A 83 -17.95 13.19 -3.56
CA LEU A 83 -18.03 12.40 -2.33
C LEU A 83 -19.31 11.56 -2.28
N ALA A 84 -20.45 12.14 -2.66
CA ALA A 84 -21.71 11.40 -2.73
C ALA A 84 -21.66 10.29 -3.79
N ILE A 85 -21.16 10.58 -5.00
CA ILE A 85 -21.02 9.62 -6.11
C ILE A 85 -20.14 8.43 -5.70
N GLY A 86 -19.09 8.65 -4.94
CA GLY A 86 -18.21 7.55 -4.51
C GLY A 86 -18.68 6.84 -3.24
N LEU A 87 -19.19 7.57 -2.22
CA LEU A 87 -19.50 6.99 -0.92
C LEU A 87 -20.87 6.30 -0.87
N VAL A 88 -21.91 6.87 -1.53
CA VAL A 88 -23.27 6.31 -1.49
C VAL A 88 -23.33 4.88 -2.05
N PRO A 89 -22.78 4.57 -3.25
CA PRO A 89 -22.76 3.21 -3.76
C PRO A 89 -21.97 2.25 -2.87
N VAL A 90 -20.84 2.69 -2.30
CA VAL A 90 -20.00 1.86 -1.40
C VAL A 90 -20.77 1.48 -0.14
N VAL A 91 -21.49 2.44 0.48
CA VAL A 91 -22.29 2.17 1.68
C VAL A 91 -23.48 1.26 1.34
N ALA A 92 -24.21 1.58 0.26
CA ALA A 92 -25.38 0.81 -0.13
C ALA A 92 -25.03 -0.64 -0.50
N LEU A 93 -24.05 -0.83 -1.37
CA LEU A 93 -23.60 -2.18 -1.76
C LEU A 93 -22.89 -2.90 -0.61
N GLY A 94 -22.15 -2.18 0.22
CA GLY A 94 -21.58 -2.73 1.45
C GLY A 94 -22.65 -3.20 2.44
N ALA A 95 -23.77 -2.48 2.56
CA ALA A 95 -24.92 -2.90 3.39
C ALA A 95 -25.59 -4.16 2.81
N VAL A 96 -25.83 -4.19 1.49
CA VAL A 96 -26.36 -5.40 0.81
C VAL A 96 -25.43 -6.59 1.00
N ALA A 97 -24.11 -6.39 0.84
CA ALA A 97 -23.12 -7.45 1.03
C ALA A 97 -23.04 -7.93 2.49
N GLY A 98 -23.12 -7.01 3.45
CA GLY A 98 -23.21 -7.36 4.86
C GLY A 98 -24.47 -8.16 5.20
N MET A 99 -25.62 -7.75 4.68
CA MET A 99 -26.87 -8.49 4.82
C MET A 99 -26.77 -9.87 4.18
N GLY A 100 -26.23 -9.94 2.95
CA GLY A 100 -25.96 -11.22 2.27
C GLY A 100 -25.04 -12.11 3.09
N MET A 101 -23.94 -11.58 3.66
CA MET A 101 -23.04 -12.33 4.53
C MET A 101 -23.73 -12.83 5.80
N PHE A 102 -24.63 -12.05 6.39
CA PHE A 102 -25.37 -12.44 7.59
C PHE A 102 -26.30 -13.63 7.31
N PHE A 103 -27.09 -13.58 6.24
CA PHE A 103 -28.01 -14.66 5.87
C PHE A 103 -27.28 -15.88 5.30
N ALA A 104 -26.22 -15.66 4.52
CA ALA A 104 -25.38 -16.72 3.97
C ALA A 104 -24.37 -17.29 4.96
N ALA A 105 -24.27 -16.79 6.19
CA ALA A 105 -23.25 -17.20 7.17
C ALA A 105 -23.26 -18.70 7.46
N GLY A 106 -24.43 -19.33 7.49
CA GLY A 106 -24.54 -20.79 7.65
C GLY A 106 -23.94 -21.56 6.47
N TRP A 107 -24.31 -21.18 5.25
CA TRP A 107 -23.76 -21.79 4.03
C TRP A 107 -22.26 -21.54 3.90
N LEU A 108 -21.82 -20.28 4.13
CA LEU A 108 -20.40 -19.93 4.11
C LEU A 108 -19.60 -20.74 5.14
N ALA A 109 -20.09 -20.85 6.37
CA ALA A 109 -19.43 -21.63 7.40
C ALA A 109 -19.31 -23.10 7.01
N HIS A 110 -20.36 -23.69 6.45
CA HIS A 110 -20.34 -25.07 5.98
C HIS A 110 -19.32 -25.30 4.84
N VAL A 111 -19.22 -24.37 3.90
CA VAL A 111 -18.25 -24.46 2.77
C VAL A 111 -16.81 -24.24 3.23
N VAL A 112 -16.60 -23.33 4.22
CA VAL A 112 -15.27 -22.89 4.64
C VAL A 112 -14.73 -23.71 5.82
N SER A 113 -15.58 -24.39 6.58
CA SER A 113 -15.18 -25.09 7.80
C SER A 113 -16.04 -26.31 8.04
N ALA A 114 -15.45 -27.49 8.01
CA ALA A 114 -16.16 -28.73 8.34
C ALA A 114 -16.07 -29.03 9.86
N GLY A 115 -17.14 -29.63 10.41
CA GLY A 115 -17.17 -30.18 11.75
C GLY A 115 -17.40 -29.14 12.87
N PRO A 116 -16.85 -29.35 14.07
CA PRO A 116 -17.19 -28.54 15.28
C PRO A 116 -16.90 -27.05 15.17
N ALA A 117 -16.01 -26.66 14.26
CA ALA A 117 -15.63 -25.25 14.04
C ALA A 117 -16.66 -24.48 13.19
N GLU A 118 -17.59 -25.18 12.50
CA GLU A 118 -18.62 -24.55 11.65
C GLU A 118 -19.47 -23.54 12.43
N ASP A 119 -19.96 -23.93 13.62
CA ASP A 119 -20.79 -23.07 14.44
C ASP A 119 -20.03 -21.83 14.95
N LEU A 120 -18.73 -21.98 15.25
CA LEU A 120 -17.87 -20.85 15.64
C LEU A 120 -17.70 -19.87 14.48
N VAL A 121 -17.37 -20.36 13.29
CA VAL A 121 -17.21 -19.54 12.07
C VAL A 121 -18.53 -18.85 11.71
N ARG A 122 -19.66 -19.58 11.75
CA ARG A 122 -20.99 -19.02 11.47
C ARG A 122 -21.34 -17.87 12.42
N ARG A 123 -21.08 -18.05 13.71
CA ARG A 123 -21.33 -17.05 14.75
C ARG A 123 -20.47 -15.80 14.53
N ASP A 124 -19.18 -15.98 14.28
CA ASP A 124 -18.23 -14.90 14.06
C ASP A 124 -18.52 -14.14 12.75
N LEU A 125 -18.90 -14.84 11.65
CA LEU A 125 -19.35 -14.22 10.40
C LEU A 125 -20.60 -13.34 10.61
N ARG A 126 -21.60 -13.83 11.35
CA ARG A 126 -22.80 -13.03 11.68
C ARG A 126 -22.44 -11.78 12.49
N ALA A 127 -21.50 -11.90 13.43
CA ALA A 127 -21.05 -10.77 14.23
C ALA A 127 -20.27 -9.72 13.43
N PHE A 128 -19.49 -10.14 12.41
CA PHE A 128 -18.79 -9.24 11.50
C PHE A 128 -19.71 -8.60 10.45
N ALA A 129 -20.79 -9.25 10.05
CA ALA A 129 -21.64 -8.84 8.93
C ALA A 129 -22.13 -7.38 9.00
N PRO A 130 -22.62 -6.84 10.14
CA PRO A 130 -23.05 -5.44 10.25
C PRO A 130 -21.90 -4.44 10.01
N PHE A 131 -20.66 -4.87 10.20
CA PHE A 131 -19.49 -4.00 10.03
C PHE A 131 -18.93 -3.96 8.60
N VAL A 132 -19.47 -4.75 7.66
CA VAL A 132 -19.06 -4.71 6.24
C VAL A 132 -19.22 -3.29 5.64
N PRO A 133 -20.39 -2.63 5.71
CA PRO A 133 -20.53 -1.27 5.23
C PRO A 133 -19.67 -0.27 6.02
N VAL A 134 -19.47 -0.54 7.32
CA VAL A 134 -18.65 0.33 8.19
C VAL A 134 -17.19 0.34 7.76
N LEU A 135 -16.58 -0.83 7.54
CA LEU A 135 -15.19 -0.93 7.07
C LEU A 135 -15.02 -0.34 5.68
N SER A 136 -15.94 -0.65 4.76
CA SER A 136 -15.90 -0.12 3.39
C SER A 136 -15.99 1.40 3.39
N ALA A 137 -16.97 1.98 4.11
CA ALA A 137 -17.13 3.42 4.24
C ALA A 137 -15.94 4.09 4.94
N PHE A 138 -15.44 3.51 6.03
CA PHE A 138 -14.29 4.03 6.78
C PHE A 138 -13.06 4.20 5.88
N THR A 139 -12.72 3.15 5.11
CA THR A 139 -11.56 3.18 4.21
C THR A 139 -11.70 4.29 3.17
N VAL A 140 -12.90 4.44 2.61
CA VAL A 140 -13.19 5.46 1.60
C VAL A 140 -13.19 6.87 2.19
N VAL A 141 -13.70 7.07 3.42
CA VAL A 141 -13.65 8.35 4.15
C VAL A 141 -12.20 8.75 4.47
N VAL A 142 -11.38 7.81 4.95
CA VAL A 142 -9.95 8.07 5.21
C VAL A 142 -9.22 8.47 3.93
N ALA A 143 -9.52 7.82 2.81
CA ALA A 143 -8.95 8.18 1.51
C ALA A 143 -9.41 9.56 1.03
N ALA A 144 -10.68 9.93 1.26
CA ALA A 144 -11.17 11.28 0.98
C ALA A 144 -10.45 12.35 1.81
N LEU A 145 -10.21 12.09 3.10
CA LEU A 145 -9.42 12.97 3.98
C LEU A 145 -7.98 13.15 3.48
N GLN A 146 -7.36 12.09 2.96
CA GLN A 146 -6.03 12.16 2.31
C GLN A 146 -6.09 13.01 1.04
N GLY A 147 -7.11 12.83 0.21
CA GLY A 147 -7.37 13.64 -0.98
C GLY A 147 -7.57 15.11 -0.66
N MET A 148 -8.16 15.46 0.48
CA MET A 148 -8.28 16.83 0.98
C MET A 148 -6.92 17.45 1.40
N GLY A 149 -5.83 16.72 1.27
CA GLY A 149 -4.47 17.19 1.56
C GLY A 149 -4.11 17.15 3.04
N SER A 150 -4.92 16.55 3.91
CA SER A 150 -4.63 16.44 5.33
C SER A 150 -4.23 15.02 5.70
N MET A 151 -2.95 14.81 6.05
CA MET A 151 -2.48 13.51 6.54
C MET A 151 -2.75 13.31 8.04
N ARG A 152 -3.01 14.40 8.80
CA ARG A 152 -3.25 14.32 10.24
C ARG A 152 -4.44 13.43 10.61
N PRO A 153 -5.63 13.57 9.96
CA PRO A 153 -6.78 12.70 10.28
C PRO A 153 -6.49 11.23 10.01
N SER A 154 -5.81 10.91 8.90
CA SER A 154 -5.43 9.53 8.59
C SER A 154 -4.53 8.92 9.67
N VAL A 155 -3.61 9.70 10.23
CA VAL A 155 -2.73 9.22 11.30
C VAL A 155 -3.46 9.13 12.63
N THR A 156 -4.20 10.17 13.02
CA THR A 156 -4.84 10.22 14.35
C THR A 156 -6.07 9.34 14.44
N VAL A 157 -6.92 9.27 13.41
CA VAL A 157 -8.15 8.48 13.43
C VAL A 157 -7.89 7.03 13.09
N ASP A 158 -7.18 6.76 11.97
CA ASP A 158 -6.97 5.38 11.53
C ASP A 158 -5.76 4.74 12.24
N LYS A 159 -4.55 5.31 12.11
CA LYS A 159 -3.33 4.61 12.53
C LYS A 159 -3.12 4.58 14.04
N LEU A 160 -3.52 5.60 14.77
CA LEU A 160 -3.36 5.66 16.22
C LEU A 160 -4.68 5.39 16.95
N GLY A 161 -5.75 6.09 16.59
CA GLY A 161 -7.04 6.01 17.26
C GLY A 161 -7.65 4.61 17.14
N ARG A 162 -7.90 4.17 15.92
CA ARG A 162 -8.51 2.86 15.68
C ARG A 162 -7.67 1.71 16.22
N THR A 163 -6.37 1.64 15.88
CA THR A 163 -5.52 0.53 16.34
C THR A 163 -5.26 0.57 17.84
N GLY A 164 -5.16 1.76 18.44
CA GLY A 164 -5.08 1.90 19.89
C GLY A 164 -6.35 1.40 20.60
N LEU A 165 -7.52 1.79 20.09
CA LEU A 165 -8.80 1.30 20.60
C LEU A 165 -8.96 -0.22 20.42
N GLN A 166 -8.45 -0.80 19.32
CA GLN A 166 -8.45 -2.25 19.12
C GLN A 166 -7.64 -2.97 20.21
N VAL A 167 -6.45 -2.47 20.56
CA VAL A 167 -5.62 -3.06 21.61
C VAL A 167 -6.27 -2.92 22.97
N LEU A 168 -6.83 -1.75 23.30
CA LEU A 168 -7.55 -1.53 24.56
C LEU A 168 -8.76 -2.44 24.67
N ALA A 169 -9.60 -2.48 23.63
CA ALA A 169 -10.76 -3.37 23.58
C ALA A 169 -10.36 -4.86 23.58
N GLY A 170 -9.23 -5.21 22.94
CA GLY A 170 -8.65 -6.56 23.00
C GLY A 170 -8.21 -6.96 24.39
N GLY A 171 -7.65 -6.02 25.18
CA GLY A 171 -7.37 -6.23 26.60
C GLY A 171 -8.64 -6.49 27.43
N VAL A 172 -9.71 -5.76 27.17
CA VAL A 172 -11.02 -6.00 27.78
C VAL A 172 -11.61 -7.34 27.32
N ALA A 173 -11.51 -7.66 26.03
CA ALA A 173 -11.97 -8.94 25.48
C ALA A 173 -11.24 -10.14 26.10
N LEU A 174 -9.97 -9.99 26.47
CA LEU A 174 -9.20 -11.00 27.19
C LEU A 174 -9.79 -11.30 28.58
N ALA A 175 -10.32 -10.28 29.26
CA ALA A 175 -10.96 -10.43 30.57
C ALA A 175 -12.38 -11.02 30.48
N ILE A 176 -13.14 -10.67 29.43
CA ILE A 176 -14.50 -11.19 29.19
C ILE A 176 -14.45 -12.64 28.68
N GLY A 177 -13.48 -12.96 27.81
CA GLY A 177 -13.36 -14.26 27.15
C GLY A 177 -14.28 -14.42 25.93
N GLY A 178 -13.97 -15.45 25.11
CA GLY A 178 -14.74 -15.83 23.94
C GLY A 178 -14.46 -15.02 22.68
N SER A 179 -14.66 -15.64 21.51
CA SER A 179 -14.31 -15.04 20.20
C SER A 179 -15.16 -13.81 19.88
N LEU A 180 -16.44 -13.75 20.28
CA LEU A 180 -17.31 -12.60 20.04
C LEU A 180 -16.78 -11.30 20.65
N ALA A 181 -16.17 -11.37 21.85
CA ALA A 181 -15.56 -10.21 22.48
C ALA A 181 -14.39 -9.68 21.62
N PHE A 182 -13.57 -10.58 21.05
CA PHE A 182 -12.49 -10.20 20.14
C PHE A 182 -12.98 -9.72 18.77
N VAL A 183 -14.08 -10.29 18.24
CA VAL A 183 -14.76 -9.77 17.04
C VAL A 183 -15.21 -8.33 17.25
N ALA A 184 -15.88 -8.06 18.37
CA ALA A 184 -16.31 -6.72 18.74
C ALA A 184 -15.10 -5.77 18.95
N ALA A 185 -14.06 -6.23 19.65
CA ALA A 185 -12.84 -5.46 19.89
C ALA A 185 -12.12 -5.09 18.58
N TRP A 186 -12.18 -5.96 17.56
CA TRP A 186 -11.60 -5.69 16.24
C TRP A 186 -12.47 -4.78 15.38
N ALA A 187 -13.80 -4.98 15.38
CA ALA A 187 -14.73 -4.34 14.45
C ALA A 187 -15.28 -2.99 14.96
N ALA A 188 -15.63 -2.86 16.24
CA ALA A 188 -16.26 -1.66 16.78
C ALA A 188 -15.39 -0.39 16.64
N PRO A 189 -14.04 -0.43 16.78
CA PRO A 189 -13.20 0.74 16.55
C PRO A 189 -13.30 1.34 15.13
N TYR A 190 -13.70 0.55 14.13
CA TYR A 190 -13.96 1.08 12.78
C TYR A 190 -15.19 2.00 12.75
N LEU A 191 -16.23 1.68 13.53
CA LEU A 191 -17.42 2.55 13.65
C LEU A 191 -17.05 3.90 14.30
N ILE A 192 -16.30 3.86 15.39
CA ILE A 192 -15.80 5.06 16.07
C ILE A 192 -14.94 5.89 15.11
N GLY A 193 -14.04 5.21 14.40
CA GLY A 193 -13.19 5.84 13.37
C GLY A 193 -13.98 6.43 12.21
N LEU A 194 -15.04 5.73 11.73
CA LEU A 194 -15.93 6.23 10.69
C LEU A 194 -16.65 7.50 11.13
N VAL A 195 -17.22 7.52 12.33
CA VAL A 195 -17.89 8.71 12.88
C VAL A 195 -16.90 9.87 13.01
N ALA A 196 -15.75 9.66 13.63
CA ALA A 196 -14.73 10.69 13.80
C ALA A 196 -14.18 11.19 12.46
N GLY A 197 -13.89 10.28 11.53
CA GLY A 197 -13.43 10.62 10.17
C GLY A 197 -14.46 11.39 9.37
N SER A 198 -15.74 10.98 9.43
CA SER A 198 -16.84 11.65 8.74
C SER A 198 -17.09 13.06 9.28
N LEU A 199 -17.08 13.23 10.60
CA LEU A 199 -17.19 14.56 11.23
C LEU A 199 -16.03 15.48 10.82
N TRP A 200 -14.83 14.93 10.74
CA TRP A 200 -13.67 15.70 10.27
C TRP A 200 -13.77 16.06 8.79
N LEU A 201 -14.20 15.11 7.96
CA LEU A 201 -14.42 15.34 6.53
C LEU A 201 -15.49 16.42 6.30
N LEU A 202 -16.62 16.34 7.00
CA LEU A 202 -17.68 17.35 6.94
C LEU A 202 -17.17 18.74 7.32
N ARG A 203 -16.36 18.87 8.37
CA ARG A 203 -15.73 20.16 8.76
C ARG A 203 -14.79 20.69 7.67
N LEU A 204 -14.06 19.83 6.98
CA LEU A 204 -13.19 20.27 5.88
C LEU A 204 -13.99 20.69 4.66
N VAL A 205 -15.05 19.95 4.32
CA VAL A 205 -15.94 20.27 3.19
C VAL A 205 -16.73 21.54 3.45
N SER A 206 -17.25 21.77 4.67
CA SER A 206 -17.97 23.00 5.00
C SER A 206 -17.09 24.26 4.88
N ARG A 207 -15.81 24.15 5.24
CA ARG A 207 -14.84 25.24 5.04
C ARG A 207 -14.54 25.51 3.57
N LEU A 208 -14.56 24.47 2.72
CA LEU A 208 -14.43 24.63 1.27
C LEU A 208 -15.70 25.19 0.67
N GLY A 209 -16.88 24.72 1.09
CA GLY A 209 -18.18 25.16 0.56
C GLY A 209 -18.42 26.67 0.71
N ALA A 210 -17.87 27.31 1.75
CA ALA A 210 -17.90 28.76 1.92
C ALA A 210 -17.11 29.53 0.83
N THR A 211 -16.17 28.84 0.14
CA THR A 211 -15.28 29.46 -0.89
C THR A 211 -15.44 28.84 -2.29
N ALA A 212 -16.14 27.71 -2.41
CA ALA A 212 -16.04 26.81 -3.58
C ALA A 212 -17.08 27.04 -4.69
N GLY A 213 -18.00 27.96 -4.55
CA GLY A 213 -19.04 28.23 -5.58
C GLY A 213 -19.99 27.04 -5.83
N ARG A 214 -20.82 27.17 -6.88
CA ARG A 214 -21.71 26.08 -7.34
C ARG A 214 -20.96 24.99 -8.09
N PRO A 215 -21.45 23.71 -8.10
CA PRO A 215 -20.90 22.68 -8.94
C PRO A 215 -20.82 23.11 -10.41
N LEU A 216 -19.65 22.94 -11.03
CA LEU A 216 -19.42 23.33 -12.41
C LEU A 216 -19.69 22.16 -13.38
N THR A 217 -19.59 20.92 -12.87
CA THR A 217 -19.71 19.72 -13.69
C THR A 217 -21.05 19.02 -13.45
N ARG A 218 -21.70 18.55 -14.52
CA ARG A 218 -22.93 17.75 -14.40
C ARG A 218 -22.64 16.46 -13.62
N PRO A 219 -23.48 16.07 -12.63
CA PRO A 219 -23.25 14.88 -11.81
C PRO A 219 -23.01 13.59 -12.61
N ALA A 220 -23.74 13.41 -13.73
CA ALA A 220 -23.60 12.23 -14.58
C ALA A 220 -22.22 12.14 -15.27
N SER A 221 -21.65 13.27 -15.72
CA SER A 221 -20.32 13.31 -16.32
C SER A 221 -19.23 13.08 -15.26
N LEU A 222 -19.40 13.66 -14.08
CA LEU A 222 -18.51 13.47 -12.95
C LEU A 222 -18.51 12.00 -12.48
N ALA A 223 -19.68 11.36 -12.41
CA ALA A 223 -19.81 9.96 -12.07
C ALA A 223 -19.13 9.06 -13.10
N ARG A 224 -19.35 9.33 -14.40
CA ARG A 224 -18.70 8.56 -15.49
C ARG A 224 -17.17 8.67 -15.43
N GLU A 225 -16.64 9.86 -15.23
CA GLU A 225 -15.19 10.09 -15.11
C GLU A 225 -14.62 9.37 -13.89
N PHE A 226 -15.28 9.51 -12.72
CA PHE A 226 -14.86 8.89 -11.48
C PHE A 226 -14.83 7.36 -11.57
N TRP A 227 -15.93 6.73 -12.04
CA TRP A 227 -16.04 5.27 -12.08
C TRP A 227 -15.26 4.62 -13.23
N LYS A 228 -15.04 5.32 -14.35
CA LYS A 228 -14.15 4.87 -15.43
C LYS A 228 -12.72 4.64 -14.92
N PHE A 229 -12.27 5.44 -13.97
CA PHE A 229 -10.97 5.27 -13.34
C PHE A 229 -11.01 4.31 -12.14
N SER A 230 -11.99 4.49 -11.24
CA SER A 230 -12.07 3.76 -9.96
C SER A 230 -12.43 2.30 -10.15
N GLY A 231 -13.30 1.95 -11.11
CA GLY A 231 -13.76 0.58 -11.34
C GLY A 231 -12.63 -0.42 -11.62
N PRO A 232 -11.77 -0.20 -12.63
CA PRO A 232 -10.63 -1.10 -12.88
C PRO A 232 -9.66 -1.20 -11.69
N ARG A 233 -9.51 -0.14 -10.92
CA ARG A 233 -8.72 -0.14 -9.68
C ARG A 233 -9.37 -0.96 -8.57
N GLY A 234 -10.71 -0.96 -8.53
CA GLY A 234 -11.48 -1.84 -7.65
C GLY A 234 -11.17 -3.31 -7.90
N VAL A 235 -11.18 -3.74 -9.17
CA VAL A 235 -10.83 -5.12 -9.55
C VAL A 235 -9.41 -5.49 -9.11
N ALA A 236 -8.43 -4.59 -9.33
CA ALA A 236 -7.06 -4.82 -8.88
C ALA A 236 -6.97 -4.95 -7.35
N SER A 237 -7.75 -4.16 -6.59
CA SER A 237 -7.81 -4.25 -5.13
C SER A 237 -8.44 -5.56 -4.66
N VAL A 238 -9.42 -6.09 -5.39
CA VAL A 238 -10.01 -7.42 -5.11
C VAL A 238 -8.97 -8.52 -5.30
N PHE A 239 -8.23 -8.53 -6.40
CA PHE A 239 -7.16 -9.51 -6.61
C PHE A 239 -6.10 -9.42 -5.50
N GLN A 240 -5.73 -8.20 -5.11
CA GLN A 240 -4.76 -7.98 -4.05
C GLN A 240 -5.25 -8.52 -2.69
N VAL A 241 -6.49 -8.24 -2.30
CA VAL A 241 -7.03 -8.73 -1.01
C VAL A 241 -7.21 -10.25 -1.03
N LEU A 242 -7.59 -10.84 -2.16
CA LEU A 242 -7.66 -12.29 -2.31
C LEU A 242 -6.29 -12.94 -2.10
N VAL A 243 -5.24 -12.49 -2.78
CA VAL A 243 -3.87 -13.03 -2.57
C VAL A 243 -3.41 -12.91 -1.12
N LEU A 244 -3.89 -11.92 -0.35
CA LEU A 244 -3.49 -11.71 1.04
C LEU A 244 -4.29 -12.54 2.06
N TRP A 245 -5.53 -12.90 1.76
CA TRP A 245 -6.45 -13.47 2.76
C TRP A 245 -7.08 -14.80 2.35
N LEU A 246 -7.09 -15.13 1.05
CA LEU A 246 -7.77 -16.33 0.55
C LEU A 246 -7.14 -17.62 1.06
N ASP A 247 -5.81 -17.66 1.24
CA ASP A 247 -5.11 -18.83 1.81
C ASP A 247 -5.72 -19.26 3.15
N THR A 248 -6.02 -18.28 4.03
CA THR A 248 -6.63 -18.58 5.34
C THR A 248 -7.99 -19.26 5.18
N VAL A 249 -8.78 -18.84 4.19
CA VAL A 249 -10.08 -19.43 3.87
C VAL A 249 -9.90 -20.80 3.24
N LEU A 250 -8.97 -20.95 2.30
CA LEU A 250 -8.70 -22.23 1.62
C LEU A 250 -8.14 -23.29 2.57
N ILE A 251 -7.25 -22.90 3.51
CA ILE A 251 -6.75 -23.83 4.54
C ILE A 251 -7.90 -24.34 5.41
N ALA A 252 -8.81 -23.47 5.82
CA ALA A 252 -9.95 -23.88 6.62
C ALA A 252 -10.88 -24.84 5.86
N ALA A 253 -11.13 -24.55 4.56
CA ALA A 253 -12.00 -25.34 3.72
C ALA A 253 -11.40 -26.69 3.29
N LEU A 254 -10.09 -26.73 2.99
CA LEU A 254 -9.42 -27.89 2.41
C LEU A 254 -8.59 -28.70 3.42
N SER A 255 -8.43 -28.19 4.65
CA SER A 255 -7.68 -28.85 5.71
C SER A 255 -8.42 -28.68 7.06
N THR A 256 -7.99 -27.75 7.94
CA THR A 256 -8.64 -27.51 9.21
C THR A 256 -8.64 -26.02 9.58
N THR A 257 -9.67 -25.60 10.33
CA THR A 257 -9.78 -24.24 10.87
C THR A 257 -8.63 -23.91 11.84
N GLU A 258 -8.13 -24.89 12.61
CA GLU A 258 -6.98 -24.69 13.49
C GLU A 258 -5.69 -24.40 12.73
N GLN A 259 -5.45 -25.09 11.59
CA GLN A 259 -4.31 -24.80 10.73
C GLN A 259 -4.43 -23.42 10.08
N ALA A 260 -5.64 -23.02 9.68
CA ALA A 260 -5.89 -21.68 9.15
C ALA A 260 -5.54 -20.58 10.18
N GLY A 261 -5.94 -20.77 11.45
CA GLY A 261 -5.56 -19.86 12.53
C GLY A 261 -4.05 -19.81 12.77
N THR A 262 -3.40 -20.97 12.75
CA THR A 262 -1.94 -21.09 12.93
C THR A 262 -1.17 -20.41 11.78
N TYR A 263 -1.60 -20.61 10.54
CA TYR A 263 -1.08 -19.92 9.36
C TYR A 263 -1.27 -18.40 9.44
N ALA A 264 -2.48 -17.97 9.80
CA ALA A 264 -2.81 -16.55 9.93
C ALA A 264 -1.92 -15.87 10.99
N VAL A 265 -1.61 -16.52 12.10
CA VAL A 265 -0.65 -16.01 13.11
C VAL A 265 0.75 -15.88 12.51
N ALA A 266 1.24 -16.88 11.78
CA ALA A 266 2.56 -16.83 11.16
C ALA A 266 2.70 -15.68 10.15
N THR A 267 1.66 -15.42 9.35
CA THR A 267 1.67 -14.34 8.34
C THR A 267 1.78 -12.93 8.95
N ARG A 268 1.47 -12.73 10.24
CA ARG A 268 1.56 -11.39 10.89
C ARG A 268 2.98 -10.84 10.90
N TYR A 269 3.99 -11.66 10.87
CA TYR A 269 5.39 -11.21 10.79
C TYR A 269 5.77 -10.59 9.44
N LEU A 270 5.02 -10.89 8.37
CA LEU A 270 5.30 -10.35 7.03
C LEU A 270 5.00 -8.84 6.91
N VAL A 271 4.17 -8.31 7.81
CA VAL A 271 3.77 -6.88 7.84
C VAL A 271 4.99 -5.94 7.96
N VAL A 272 6.06 -6.38 8.62
CA VAL A 272 7.27 -5.54 8.83
C VAL A 272 7.85 -5.04 7.51
N GLY A 273 7.94 -5.91 6.50
CA GLY A 273 8.45 -5.53 5.17
C GLY A 273 7.53 -4.57 4.43
N THR A 274 6.21 -4.73 4.58
CA THR A 274 5.25 -3.84 3.91
C THR A 274 5.35 -2.40 4.43
N LEU A 275 5.66 -2.20 5.71
CA LEU A 275 5.90 -0.87 6.29
C LEU A 275 7.12 -0.20 5.66
N ALA A 276 8.22 -0.95 5.49
CA ALA A 276 9.45 -0.44 4.88
C ALA A 276 9.24 -0.08 3.40
N VAL A 277 8.56 -0.96 2.64
CA VAL A 277 8.17 -0.68 1.26
C VAL A 277 7.31 0.58 1.17
N GLY A 278 6.28 0.70 2.00
CA GLY A 278 5.41 1.87 2.04
C GLY A 278 6.16 3.18 2.32
N ALA A 279 7.16 3.14 3.21
CA ALA A 279 8.03 4.28 3.52
C ALA A 279 8.86 4.72 2.29
N LEU A 280 9.46 3.74 1.62
CA LEU A 280 10.26 3.98 0.42
C LEU A 280 9.41 4.57 -0.71
N LEU A 281 8.22 4.04 -0.94
CA LEU A 281 7.33 4.46 -2.03
C LEU A 281 6.92 5.93 -1.95
N GLN A 282 6.78 6.49 -0.76
CA GLN A 282 6.45 7.92 -0.58
C GLN A 282 7.54 8.87 -1.13
N VAL A 283 8.78 8.41 -1.19
CA VAL A 283 9.91 9.19 -1.72
C VAL A 283 10.22 8.80 -3.17
N PHE A 284 10.12 7.51 -3.46
CA PHE A 284 10.49 6.92 -4.74
C PHE A 284 9.49 7.28 -5.86
N ALA A 285 8.18 7.13 -5.63
CA ALA A 285 7.18 7.31 -6.68
C ALA A 285 7.19 8.71 -7.34
N PRO A 286 7.24 9.83 -6.58
CA PRO A 286 7.33 11.16 -7.19
C PRO A 286 8.61 11.35 -8.01
N LYS A 287 9.75 10.80 -7.51
CA LYS A 287 11.03 10.95 -8.20
C LYS A 287 11.07 10.15 -9.50
N VAL A 288 10.52 8.94 -9.49
CA VAL A 288 10.37 8.12 -10.70
C VAL A 288 9.52 8.85 -11.74
N SER A 289 8.36 9.40 -11.34
CA SER A 289 7.49 10.15 -12.24
C SER A 289 8.17 11.38 -12.85
N GLU A 290 8.96 12.12 -12.05
CA GLU A 290 9.75 13.27 -12.52
C GLU A 290 10.78 12.86 -13.57
N LEU A 291 11.54 11.78 -13.32
CA LEU A 291 12.59 11.31 -14.22
C LEU A 291 12.01 10.75 -15.53
N PHE A 292 10.86 10.07 -15.47
CA PHE A 292 10.13 9.66 -16.67
C PHE A 292 9.69 10.86 -17.50
N ALA A 293 9.12 11.89 -16.88
CA ALA A 293 8.66 13.09 -17.56
C ALA A 293 9.82 13.86 -18.25
N ARG A 294 11.04 13.76 -17.68
CA ARG A 294 12.25 14.37 -18.26
C ARG A 294 12.98 13.49 -19.28
N GLY A 295 12.58 12.21 -19.44
CA GLY A 295 13.28 11.25 -20.29
C GLY A 295 14.66 10.81 -19.78
N GLU A 296 14.99 11.07 -18.51
CA GLU A 296 16.29 10.79 -17.89
C GLU A 296 16.43 9.32 -17.46
N MET A 297 16.48 8.38 -18.43
CA MET A 297 16.45 6.93 -18.14
C MET A 297 17.68 6.43 -17.38
N ALA A 298 18.86 7.02 -17.59
CA ALA A 298 20.08 6.65 -16.85
C ALA A 298 19.98 7.04 -15.36
N ALA A 299 19.45 8.24 -15.08
CA ALA A 299 19.18 8.68 -13.71
C ALA A 299 18.10 7.80 -13.05
N LEU A 300 17.04 7.44 -13.79
CA LEU A 300 15.99 6.54 -13.33
C LEU A 300 16.55 5.16 -12.95
N SER A 301 17.43 4.58 -13.79
CA SER A 301 18.11 3.32 -13.49
C SER A 301 18.91 3.40 -12.18
N SER A 302 19.69 4.47 -12.00
CA SER A 302 20.48 4.68 -10.77
C SER A 302 19.59 4.84 -9.53
N VAL A 303 18.46 5.55 -9.64
CA VAL A 303 17.48 5.74 -8.54
C VAL A 303 16.78 4.43 -8.22
N TYR A 304 16.39 3.64 -9.23
CA TYR A 304 15.77 2.34 -9.03
C TYR A 304 16.72 1.37 -8.31
N GLN A 305 17.95 1.19 -8.82
CA GLN A 305 18.96 0.31 -8.19
C GLN A 305 19.32 0.74 -6.77
N GLY A 306 19.46 2.05 -6.52
CA GLY A 306 19.70 2.59 -5.19
C GLY A 306 18.54 2.30 -4.22
N SER A 307 17.31 2.46 -4.70
CA SER A 307 16.11 2.18 -3.90
C SER A 307 15.98 0.71 -3.53
N VAL A 308 16.31 -0.20 -4.46
CA VAL A 308 16.36 -1.64 -4.19
C VAL A 308 17.40 -1.96 -3.11
N ALA A 309 18.62 -1.44 -3.25
CA ALA A 309 19.68 -1.66 -2.27
C ALA A 309 19.31 -1.13 -0.88
N TRP A 310 18.66 0.03 -0.78
CA TRP A 310 18.20 0.60 0.49
C TRP A 310 17.06 -0.19 1.12
N LEU A 311 16.09 -0.63 0.29
CA LEU A 311 15.00 -1.48 0.75
C LEU A 311 15.53 -2.79 1.32
N MET A 312 16.43 -3.44 0.57
CA MET A 312 17.08 -4.67 1.03
C MET A 312 17.90 -4.44 2.29
N ALA A 313 18.67 -3.35 2.36
CA ALA A 313 19.48 -3.03 3.54
C ALA A 313 18.65 -2.89 4.82
N LEU A 314 17.40 -2.44 4.71
CA LEU A 314 16.49 -2.30 5.84
C LEU A 314 15.73 -3.59 6.17
N VAL A 315 15.30 -4.34 5.15
CA VAL A 315 14.30 -5.41 5.29
C VAL A 315 14.94 -6.80 5.38
N TRP A 316 16.05 -7.03 4.66
CA TRP A 316 16.71 -8.34 4.64
C TRP A 316 17.19 -8.82 6.00
N PRO A 317 17.84 -7.97 6.84
CA PRO A 317 18.18 -8.35 8.22
C PRO A 317 17.00 -8.92 8.99
N VAL A 318 15.84 -8.28 8.85
CA VAL A 318 14.61 -8.68 9.55
C VAL A 318 14.09 -10.02 9.04
N TYR A 319 13.97 -10.20 7.71
CA TYR A 319 13.43 -11.46 7.17
C TYR A 319 14.38 -12.63 7.33
N VAL A 320 15.71 -12.41 7.24
CA VAL A 320 16.69 -13.46 7.53
C VAL A 320 16.61 -13.88 9.01
N THR A 321 16.48 -12.90 9.92
CA THR A 321 16.27 -13.20 11.35
C THR A 321 14.96 -13.94 11.60
N ILE A 322 13.86 -13.54 10.93
CA ILE A 322 12.57 -14.24 11.00
C ILE A 322 12.72 -15.68 10.51
N ALA A 323 13.40 -15.91 9.40
CA ALA A 323 13.61 -17.26 8.86
C ALA A 323 14.41 -18.15 9.82
N VAL A 324 15.51 -17.61 10.38
CA VAL A 324 16.40 -18.36 11.30
C VAL A 324 15.72 -18.62 12.65
N PHE A 325 15.04 -17.63 13.23
CA PHE A 325 14.44 -17.70 14.56
C PHE A 325 12.91 -17.84 14.55
N SER A 326 12.33 -18.38 13.47
CA SER A 326 10.89 -18.60 13.35
C SER A 326 10.25 -19.33 14.53
N PRO A 327 10.84 -20.40 15.13
CA PRO A 327 10.25 -21.05 16.30
C PRO A 327 10.20 -20.12 17.51
N THR A 328 11.28 -19.39 17.78
CA THR A 328 11.39 -18.45 18.89
C THR A 328 10.39 -17.31 18.78
N LEU A 329 10.24 -16.76 17.58
CA LEU A 329 9.30 -15.67 17.32
C LEU A 329 7.85 -16.12 17.52
N LEU A 330 7.50 -17.33 17.08
CA LEU A 330 6.16 -17.87 17.25
C LEU A 330 5.80 -18.14 18.71
N LEU A 331 6.78 -18.32 19.60
CA LEU A 331 6.55 -18.40 21.06
C LEU A 331 5.87 -17.16 21.63
N LEU A 332 6.03 -15.99 20.98
CA LEU A 332 5.35 -14.78 21.40
C LEU A 332 3.81 -14.93 21.36
N PHE A 333 3.30 -15.71 20.41
CA PHE A 333 1.87 -16.04 20.30
C PHE A 333 1.49 -17.24 21.18
N GLY A 334 2.45 -18.07 21.56
CA GLY A 334 2.29 -19.26 22.38
C GLY A 334 2.95 -20.50 21.77
N HIS A 335 3.32 -21.46 22.62
CA HIS A 335 4.04 -22.67 22.21
C HIS A 335 3.32 -23.48 21.12
N ARG A 336 1.99 -23.49 21.14
CA ARG A 336 1.13 -24.21 20.17
C ARG A 336 1.26 -23.73 18.72
N TYR A 337 1.85 -22.55 18.44
CA TYR A 337 2.05 -22.00 17.10
C TYR A 337 3.42 -22.31 16.52
N THR A 338 4.32 -22.91 17.28
CA THR A 338 5.68 -23.26 16.83
C THR A 338 5.70 -24.27 15.67
N SER A 339 4.61 -25.03 15.50
CA SER A 339 4.40 -25.92 14.34
C SER A 339 4.42 -25.19 13.00
N ALA A 340 4.12 -23.88 12.96
CA ALA A 340 4.20 -23.06 11.76
C ALA A 340 5.62 -22.49 11.48
N SER A 341 6.66 -22.94 12.19
CA SER A 341 8.01 -22.38 12.02
C SER A 341 8.55 -22.55 10.59
N GLY A 342 8.33 -23.69 9.96
CA GLY A 342 8.70 -23.92 8.56
C GLY A 342 7.90 -23.03 7.59
N VAL A 343 6.60 -22.85 7.86
CA VAL A 343 5.74 -21.93 7.10
C VAL A 343 6.28 -20.50 7.17
N LEU A 344 6.55 -19.99 8.38
CA LEU A 344 7.09 -18.65 8.57
C LEU A 344 8.44 -18.44 7.91
N ALA A 345 9.33 -19.44 7.98
CA ALA A 345 10.64 -19.39 7.34
C ALA A 345 10.53 -19.33 5.80
N LEU A 346 9.64 -20.14 5.21
CA LEU A 346 9.39 -20.12 3.76
C LEU A 346 8.81 -18.78 3.29
N LEU A 347 7.80 -18.28 3.99
CA LEU A 347 7.20 -16.97 3.67
C LEU A 347 8.22 -15.83 3.79
N ALA A 348 9.09 -15.85 4.81
CA ALA A 348 10.18 -14.88 4.96
C ALA A 348 11.18 -14.97 3.80
N ALA A 349 11.53 -16.18 3.34
CA ALA A 349 12.39 -16.37 2.18
C ALA A 349 11.76 -15.81 0.89
N ALA A 350 10.47 -16.02 0.67
CA ALA A 350 9.75 -15.43 -0.46
C ALA A 350 9.78 -13.88 -0.43
N MET A 351 9.68 -13.29 0.76
CA MET A 351 9.78 -11.83 0.93
C MET A 351 11.19 -11.28 0.70
N LEU A 352 12.25 -12.05 0.96
CA LEU A 352 13.61 -11.68 0.56
C LEU A 352 13.67 -11.49 -0.96
N PHE A 353 13.12 -12.45 -1.72
CA PHE A 353 13.07 -12.36 -3.17
C PHE A 353 12.23 -11.15 -3.64
N ALA A 354 11.02 -10.98 -3.12
CA ALA A 354 10.13 -9.89 -3.49
C ALA A 354 10.80 -8.51 -3.28
N THR A 355 11.51 -8.33 -2.17
CA THR A 355 12.23 -7.09 -1.86
C THR A 355 13.49 -6.90 -2.69
N ALA A 356 14.13 -7.97 -3.17
CA ALA A 356 15.24 -7.92 -4.11
C ALA A 356 14.83 -7.43 -5.51
N CYS A 357 13.61 -7.70 -5.93
CA CYS A 357 13.04 -7.11 -7.16
C CYS A 357 12.78 -5.60 -7.00
N GLY A 358 12.57 -5.13 -5.77
CA GLY A 358 12.27 -3.74 -5.45
C GLY A 358 10.84 -3.31 -5.84
N PRO A 359 10.59 -2.00 -5.98
CA PRO A 359 9.25 -1.46 -6.24
C PRO A 359 8.88 -1.49 -7.74
N VAL A 360 8.99 -2.69 -8.38
CA VAL A 360 8.74 -2.87 -9.83
C VAL A 360 7.34 -2.43 -10.27
N ASP A 361 6.30 -2.73 -9.48
CA ASP A 361 4.92 -2.32 -9.77
C ASP A 361 4.77 -0.79 -9.87
N VAL A 362 5.51 -0.05 -9.04
CA VAL A 362 5.46 1.43 -9.06
C VAL A 362 6.15 1.98 -10.29
N VAL A 363 7.23 1.36 -10.75
CA VAL A 363 7.90 1.73 -11.99
C VAL A 363 6.94 1.58 -13.18
N LEU A 364 6.24 0.45 -13.29
CA LEU A 364 5.22 0.21 -14.32
C LEU A 364 4.06 1.20 -14.24
N LEU A 365 3.57 1.49 -13.04
CA LEU A 365 2.49 2.46 -12.83
C LEU A 365 2.88 3.88 -13.24
N MET A 366 4.10 4.32 -12.89
CA MET A 366 4.60 5.65 -13.24
C MET A 366 4.94 5.76 -14.75
N ALA A 367 5.27 4.64 -15.41
CA ALA A 367 5.41 4.54 -16.85
C ALA A 367 4.06 4.54 -17.61
N GLY A 368 2.93 4.68 -16.90
CA GLY A 368 1.59 4.68 -17.50
C GLY A 368 1.05 3.28 -17.86
N ARG A 369 1.74 2.23 -17.45
CA ARG A 369 1.43 0.85 -17.82
C ARG A 369 0.65 0.10 -16.74
N SER A 370 -0.47 0.70 -16.28
CA SER A 370 -1.28 0.16 -15.17
C SER A 370 -1.97 -1.19 -15.49
N TRP A 371 -2.17 -1.51 -16.77
CA TRP A 371 -2.75 -2.79 -17.19
C TRP A 371 -1.85 -3.96 -16.81
N TYR A 372 -0.53 -3.83 -17.00
CA TYR A 372 0.43 -4.88 -16.59
C TYR A 372 0.34 -5.20 -15.09
N SER A 373 0.21 -4.18 -14.25
CA SER A 373 0.03 -4.39 -12.80
C SER A 373 -1.25 -5.19 -12.50
N LEU A 374 -2.35 -4.94 -13.22
CA LEU A 374 -3.59 -5.74 -13.07
C LEU A 374 -3.38 -7.20 -13.49
N CYS A 375 -2.74 -7.43 -14.65
CA CYS A 375 -2.42 -8.78 -15.13
C CYS A 375 -1.50 -9.52 -14.15
N ASN A 376 -0.52 -8.84 -13.57
CA ASN A 376 0.41 -9.42 -12.60
C ASN A 376 -0.29 -9.85 -11.31
N TRP A 377 -1.28 -9.08 -10.83
CA TRP A 377 -2.11 -9.51 -9.69
C TRP A 377 -3.04 -10.65 -10.06
N GLY A 378 -3.59 -10.67 -11.28
CA GLY A 378 -4.36 -11.80 -11.80
C GLY A 378 -3.53 -13.08 -11.90
N LEU A 379 -2.30 -12.99 -12.43
CA LEU A 379 -1.34 -14.09 -12.47
C LEU A 379 -1.02 -14.61 -11.06
N ALA A 380 -0.73 -13.70 -10.11
CA ALA A 380 -0.46 -14.09 -8.74
C ALA A 380 -1.64 -14.87 -8.13
N LEU A 381 -2.88 -14.38 -8.31
CA LEU A 381 -4.06 -15.04 -7.79
C LEU A 381 -4.27 -16.43 -8.45
N SER A 382 -4.09 -16.54 -9.76
CA SER A 382 -4.25 -17.82 -10.47
C SER A 382 -3.21 -18.86 -10.02
N VAL A 383 -1.94 -18.45 -9.88
CA VAL A 383 -0.87 -19.32 -9.37
C VAL A 383 -1.14 -19.73 -7.93
N ASN A 384 -1.52 -18.77 -7.07
CA ASN A 384 -1.84 -19.03 -5.67
C ASN A 384 -2.96 -20.07 -5.56
N VAL A 385 -4.14 -19.79 -6.12
CA VAL A 385 -5.31 -20.69 -6.04
C VAL A 385 -5.00 -22.05 -6.64
N GLY A 386 -4.34 -22.10 -7.81
CA GLY A 386 -4.02 -23.36 -8.48
C GLY A 386 -3.11 -24.26 -7.62
N ILE A 387 -2.08 -23.69 -7.00
CA ILE A 387 -1.17 -24.43 -6.12
C ILE A 387 -1.86 -24.80 -4.80
N ASP A 388 -2.62 -23.88 -4.22
CA ASP A 388 -3.31 -24.07 -2.95
C ASP A 388 -4.32 -25.22 -3.02
N VAL A 389 -5.18 -25.24 -4.04
CA VAL A 389 -6.15 -26.31 -4.25
C VAL A 389 -5.47 -27.68 -4.40
N TRP A 390 -4.30 -27.71 -5.01
CA TRP A 390 -3.54 -28.94 -5.19
C TRP A 390 -2.74 -29.37 -3.96
N LEU A 391 -2.08 -28.45 -3.25
CA LEU A 391 -1.15 -28.76 -2.16
C LEU A 391 -1.79 -28.72 -0.76
N ILE A 392 -2.79 -27.89 -0.49
CA ILE A 392 -3.40 -27.81 0.86
C ILE A 392 -3.98 -29.14 1.30
N PRO A 393 -4.72 -29.92 0.47
CA PRO A 393 -5.24 -31.22 0.89
C PRO A 393 -4.15 -32.23 1.31
N ARG A 394 -2.93 -32.06 0.79
CA ARG A 394 -1.80 -32.98 1.04
C ARG A 394 -0.87 -32.51 2.14
N HIS A 395 -0.63 -31.20 2.24
CA HIS A 395 0.40 -30.60 3.09
C HIS A 395 -0.15 -29.53 4.05
N GLY A 396 -1.47 -29.35 4.12
CA GLY A 396 -2.11 -28.38 5.01
C GLY A 396 -1.57 -26.95 4.82
N MET A 397 -1.29 -26.26 5.92
CA MET A 397 -0.78 -24.88 5.92
C MET A 397 0.57 -24.71 5.19
N MET A 398 1.38 -25.77 5.04
CA MET A 398 2.61 -25.69 4.27
C MET A 398 2.31 -25.61 2.77
N GLY A 399 1.26 -26.29 2.30
CA GLY A 399 0.77 -26.18 0.92
C GLY A 399 0.42 -24.75 0.56
N ALA A 400 -0.33 -24.06 1.42
CA ALA A 400 -0.65 -22.65 1.25
C ALA A 400 0.59 -21.74 1.27
N ALA A 401 1.55 -22.02 2.16
CA ALA A 401 2.81 -21.25 2.19
C ALA A 401 3.59 -21.38 0.88
N ILE A 402 3.59 -22.56 0.26
CA ILE A 402 4.20 -22.80 -1.05
C ILE A 402 3.42 -22.04 -2.14
N GLY A 403 2.09 -22.12 -2.15
CA GLY A 403 1.22 -21.43 -3.10
C GLY A 403 1.41 -19.91 -3.07
N TRP A 404 1.35 -19.33 -1.87
CA TRP A 404 1.59 -17.90 -1.68
C TRP A 404 3.01 -17.49 -2.11
N SER A 405 4.03 -18.25 -1.72
CA SER A 405 5.42 -17.98 -2.11
C SER A 405 5.59 -18.01 -3.63
N ALA A 406 5.04 -19.04 -4.28
CA ALA A 406 5.08 -19.16 -5.74
C ALA A 406 4.33 -18.01 -6.43
N SER A 407 3.19 -17.58 -5.91
CA SER A 407 2.42 -16.45 -6.43
C SER A 407 3.20 -15.14 -6.36
N ILE A 408 3.87 -14.88 -5.23
CA ILE A 408 4.73 -13.71 -5.03
C ILE A 408 5.94 -13.75 -5.98
N LEU A 409 6.56 -14.91 -6.14
CA LEU A 409 7.66 -15.09 -7.10
C LEU A 409 7.17 -14.83 -8.53
N ALA A 410 6.09 -15.48 -8.96
CA ALA A 410 5.54 -15.34 -10.32
C ALA A 410 5.22 -13.88 -10.65
N ARG A 411 4.52 -13.18 -9.75
CA ARG A 411 4.18 -11.76 -9.91
C ARG A 411 5.41 -10.86 -10.03
N ASN A 412 6.38 -11.04 -9.13
CA ASN A 412 7.58 -10.20 -9.13
C ASN A 412 8.48 -10.50 -10.33
N PHE A 413 8.57 -11.77 -10.77
CA PHE A 413 9.28 -12.15 -11.99
C PHE A 413 8.63 -11.54 -13.23
N ALA A 414 7.30 -11.65 -13.37
CA ALA A 414 6.58 -11.06 -14.49
C ALA A 414 6.82 -9.55 -14.56
N ALA A 415 6.62 -8.85 -13.45
CA ALA A 415 6.84 -7.41 -13.36
C ALA A 415 8.32 -7.03 -13.66
N LEU A 416 9.29 -7.82 -13.21
CA LEU A 416 10.71 -7.60 -13.48
C LEU A 416 11.05 -7.77 -14.96
N ILE A 417 10.51 -8.82 -15.60
CA ILE A 417 10.67 -9.06 -17.05
C ILE A 417 10.05 -7.89 -17.84
N GLU A 418 8.85 -7.44 -17.47
CA GLU A 418 8.18 -6.32 -18.10
C GLU A 418 9.00 -5.03 -18.00
N VAL A 419 9.52 -4.71 -16.80
CA VAL A 419 10.39 -3.55 -16.57
C VAL A 419 11.69 -3.67 -17.37
N TRP A 420 12.27 -4.86 -17.45
CA TRP A 420 13.48 -5.10 -18.21
C TRP A 420 13.25 -4.98 -19.74
N VAL A 421 12.19 -5.60 -20.26
CA VAL A 421 11.88 -5.60 -21.70
C VAL A 421 11.43 -4.22 -22.17
N LEU A 422 10.53 -3.57 -21.41
CA LEU A 422 9.89 -2.33 -21.84
C LEU A 422 10.74 -1.08 -21.55
N LEU A 423 11.51 -1.10 -20.46
CA LEU A 423 12.20 0.07 -19.95
C LEU A 423 13.73 -0.12 -19.87
N ARG A 424 14.23 -1.33 -20.14
CA ARG A 424 15.64 -1.71 -20.04
C ARG A 424 16.24 -1.42 -18.65
N LEU A 425 15.42 -1.52 -17.59
CA LEU A 425 15.85 -1.31 -16.22
C LEU A 425 16.04 -2.66 -15.52
N HIS A 426 17.02 -2.75 -14.62
CA HIS A 426 17.26 -3.93 -13.80
C HIS A 426 17.57 -3.53 -12.34
N PRO A 427 17.21 -4.37 -11.32
CA PRO A 427 17.35 -4.03 -9.90
C PRO A 427 18.80 -4.15 -9.40
N VAL A 428 19.65 -4.90 -10.10
CA VAL A 428 21.01 -5.24 -9.63
C VAL A 428 21.95 -4.06 -9.87
N GLY A 429 22.33 -3.38 -8.78
CA GLY A 429 23.26 -2.28 -8.78
C GLY A 429 24.52 -2.58 -7.93
N PRO A 430 25.47 -1.63 -7.86
CA PRO A 430 26.74 -1.83 -7.13
C PRO A 430 26.58 -2.19 -5.65
N GLY A 431 25.49 -1.75 -5.01
CA GLY A 431 25.18 -2.06 -3.61
C GLY A 431 24.49 -3.40 -3.37
N PHE A 432 23.85 -3.97 -4.39
CA PHE A 432 23.02 -5.16 -4.29
C PHE A 432 23.77 -6.35 -3.67
N ARG A 433 24.87 -6.77 -4.28
CA ARG A 433 25.65 -7.94 -3.82
C ARG A 433 26.17 -7.75 -2.40
N ARG A 434 26.61 -6.53 -2.03
CA ARG A 434 27.12 -6.25 -0.67
C ARG A 434 26.04 -6.40 0.38
N VAL A 435 24.84 -5.86 0.12
CA VAL A 435 23.71 -5.99 1.06
C VAL A 435 23.31 -7.44 1.23
N VAL A 436 23.21 -8.21 0.13
CA VAL A 436 22.94 -9.66 0.18
C VAL A 436 23.97 -10.35 1.08
N THR A 437 25.26 -10.20 0.77
CA THR A 437 26.35 -10.86 1.51
C THR A 437 26.34 -10.47 2.98
N PHE A 438 26.24 -9.18 3.30
CA PHE A 438 26.26 -8.70 4.69
C PHE A 438 25.06 -9.19 5.50
N SER A 439 23.85 -9.16 4.90
CA SER A 439 22.64 -9.66 5.56
C SER A 439 22.72 -11.17 5.82
N LEU A 440 23.16 -11.96 4.83
CA LEU A 440 23.28 -13.40 4.99
C LEU A 440 24.41 -13.79 5.95
N LEU A 441 25.54 -13.09 5.95
CA LEU A 441 26.63 -13.36 6.91
C LEU A 441 26.22 -13.01 8.34
N CYS A 442 25.69 -11.80 8.57
CA CYS A 442 25.42 -11.34 9.94
C CYS A 442 24.17 -11.98 10.56
N PHE A 443 23.14 -12.25 9.79
CA PHE A 443 21.87 -12.76 10.31
C PHE A 443 21.58 -14.21 9.90
N GLY A 444 22.08 -14.66 8.75
CA GLY A 444 21.94 -16.05 8.31
C GLY A 444 22.99 -16.95 8.95
N VAL A 445 24.27 -16.75 8.59
CA VAL A 445 25.36 -17.64 9.05
C VAL A 445 25.62 -17.45 10.55
N LEU A 446 25.89 -16.22 10.99
CA LEU A 446 26.17 -15.94 12.40
C LEU A 446 24.93 -16.22 13.27
N GLY A 447 23.74 -15.82 12.85
CA GLY A 447 22.49 -16.12 13.54
C GLY A 447 22.22 -17.63 13.61
N GLY A 448 22.49 -18.36 12.52
CA GLY A 448 22.41 -19.83 12.48
C GLY A 448 23.39 -20.51 13.42
N LEU A 449 24.64 -20.05 13.47
CA LEU A 449 25.65 -20.57 14.41
C LEU A 449 25.24 -20.35 15.87
N ILE A 450 24.75 -19.11 16.20
CA ILE A 450 24.27 -18.81 17.55
C ILE A 450 23.06 -19.70 17.90
N ARG A 451 22.16 -19.92 16.95
CA ARG A 451 21.03 -20.85 17.15
C ARG A 451 21.49 -22.28 17.41
N LEU A 452 22.52 -22.76 16.70
CA LEU A 452 23.04 -24.13 16.89
C LEU A 452 23.75 -24.30 18.23
N THR A 453 24.43 -23.26 18.73
CA THR A 453 25.19 -23.30 19.99
C THR A 453 24.35 -23.01 21.22
N LEU A 454 23.47 -21.99 21.16
CA LEU A 454 22.65 -21.51 22.28
C LEU A 454 21.18 -22.00 22.20
N GLY A 455 20.82 -22.72 21.13
CA GLY A 455 19.45 -23.21 20.92
C GLY A 455 18.50 -22.18 20.36
N THR A 456 17.19 -22.48 20.46
CA THR A 456 16.08 -21.64 19.92
C THR A 456 15.43 -20.75 20.99
N GLY A 457 16.10 -20.52 22.12
CA GLY A 457 15.56 -19.71 23.20
C GLY A 457 15.55 -18.21 22.91
N PRO A 458 14.78 -17.40 23.68
CA PRO A 458 14.75 -15.95 23.56
C PRO A 458 16.13 -15.29 23.72
N ALA A 459 16.99 -15.86 24.60
CA ALA A 459 18.35 -15.36 24.81
C ALA A 459 19.21 -15.48 23.54
N ALA A 460 19.16 -16.64 22.85
CA ALA A 460 19.86 -16.84 21.58
C ALA A 460 19.41 -15.85 20.51
N PHE A 461 18.10 -15.61 20.41
CA PHE A 461 17.51 -14.61 19.51
C PHE A 461 18.02 -13.19 19.82
N LEU A 462 18.06 -12.79 21.09
CA LEU A 462 18.52 -11.46 21.49
C LEU A 462 20.02 -11.29 21.18
N VAL A 463 20.86 -12.27 21.55
CA VAL A 463 22.30 -12.26 21.25
C VAL A 463 22.55 -12.19 19.74
N ALA A 464 21.88 -13.03 18.95
CA ALA A 464 22.02 -13.02 17.50
C ALA A 464 21.58 -11.70 16.88
N SER A 465 20.47 -11.13 17.37
CA SER A 465 19.95 -9.85 16.89
C SER A 465 20.89 -8.68 17.21
N ILE A 466 21.46 -8.64 18.40
CA ILE A 466 22.39 -7.58 18.82
C ILE A 466 23.71 -7.70 18.06
N VAL A 467 24.36 -8.88 18.13
CA VAL A 467 25.68 -9.10 17.49
C VAL A 467 25.56 -8.96 15.97
N GLY A 468 24.50 -9.53 15.38
CA GLY A 468 24.21 -9.38 13.95
C GLY A 468 24.00 -7.93 13.55
N SER A 469 23.23 -7.16 14.32
CA SER A 469 22.98 -5.72 14.04
C SER A 469 24.25 -4.87 14.15
N VAL A 470 25.07 -5.10 15.16
CA VAL A 470 26.37 -4.40 15.31
C VAL A 470 27.30 -4.73 14.15
N GLY A 471 27.50 -6.01 13.84
CA GLY A 471 28.32 -6.45 12.71
C GLY A 471 27.83 -5.89 11.38
N TYR A 472 26.53 -5.93 11.16
CA TYR A 472 25.89 -5.38 9.98
C TYR A 472 26.08 -3.88 9.84
N ALA A 473 25.87 -3.12 10.92
CA ALA A 473 26.07 -1.68 10.94
C ALA A 473 27.52 -1.28 10.64
N LEU A 474 28.50 -2.02 11.17
CA LEU A 474 29.92 -1.82 10.87
C LEU A 474 30.24 -2.08 9.38
N LEU A 475 29.69 -3.17 8.81
CA LEU A 475 29.88 -3.50 7.39
C LEU A 475 29.21 -2.47 6.47
N LEU A 476 28.01 -2.03 6.80
CA LEU A 476 27.32 -0.95 6.07
C LEU A 476 28.08 0.37 6.16
N HIS A 477 28.63 0.70 7.33
CA HIS A 477 29.44 1.91 7.50
C HIS A 477 30.69 1.88 6.61
N ARG A 478 31.39 0.75 6.55
CA ARG A 478 32.53 0.57 5.63
C ARG A 478 32.13 0.67 4.15
N ALA A 479 30.92 0.23 3.80
CA ALA A 479 30.40 0.26 2.43
C ALA A 479 29.60 1.53 2.08
N ARG A 480 29.55 2.53 2.96
CA ARG A 480 28.70 3.74 2.85
C ARG A 480 28.80 4.47 1.51
N ALA A 481 30.02 4.59 0.98
CA ALA A 481 30.27 5.27 -0.30
C ALA A 481 29.63 4.53 -1.48
N THR A 482 29.68 3.18 -1.50
CA THR A 482 29.08 2.36 -2.58
C THR A 482 27.56 2.35 -2.50
N LEU A 483 27.00 2.36 -1.29
CA LEU A 483 25.55 2.38 -1.04
C LEU A 483 24.96 3.81 -1.16
N LYS A 484 25.81 4.81 -1.39
CA LYS A 484 25.40 6.23 -1.42
C LYS A 484 24.55 6.61 -0.19
N LEU A 485 24.88 6.04 0.97
CA LEU A 485 24.13 6.29 2.21
C LEU A 485 24.18 7.76 2.64
N ASP A 486 25.25 8.48 2.28
CA ASP A 486 25.37 9.91 2.51
C ASP A 486 24.24 10.71 1.84
N LEU A 487 23.78 10.29 0.64
CA LEU A 487 22.61 10.89 -0.03
C LEU A 487 21.32 10.58 0.71
N LEU A 488 21.17 9.37 1.25
CA LEU A 488 20.01 8.97 2.05
C LEU A 488 19.97 9.74 3.37
N PHE A 489 21.11 9.85 4.08
CA PHE A 489 21.21 10.61 5.31
C PHE A 489 21.11 12.11 5.07
N ALA A 490 21.62 12.64 3.96
CA ALA A 490 21.44 14.04 3.58
C ALA A 490 19.97 14.36 3.31
N THR A 491 19.25 13.49 2.61
CA THR A 491 17.81 13.67 2.36
C THR A 491 16.95 13.52 3.63
N LEU A 492 17.35 12.67 4.57
CA LEU A 492 16.70 12.52 5.87
C LEU A 492 17.18 13.60 6.86
N GLY A 493 18.48 13.91 6.91
CA GLY A 493 19.10 14.83 7.87
C GLY A 493 18.82 16.31 7.57
N THR A 494 18.73 16.72 6.31
CA THR A 494 18.28 18.07 5.94
C THR A 494 16.82 18.32 6.34
N ARG A 495 16.04 17.25 6.50
CA ARG A 495 14.67 17.32 7.03
C ARG A 495 14.63 17.53 8.56
N LEU A 496 15.62 17.04 9.30
CA LEU A 496 15.69 17.17 10.77
C LEU A 496 16.42 18.46 11.21
N ARG A 497 17.39 18.95 10.44
CA ARG A 497 18.20 20.14 10.80
C ARG A 497 17.59 21.50 10.44
N ARG A 498 16.52 21.57 9.67
CA ARG A 498 15.80 22.84 9.46
C ARG A 498 14.83 23.13 10.63
N ARG A 499 15.35 23.28 11.84
CA ARG A 499 14.75 24.19 12.82
C ARG A 499 14.90 25.60 12.26
N PRO A 500 13.86 26.41 12.19
CA PRO A 500 14.03 27.82 11.90
C PRO A 500 14.81 28.40 13.09
N SER A 501 16.09 28.66 12.89
CA SER A 501 16.80 29.62 13.74
C SER A 501 16.05 30.94 13.59
N GLY A 502 15.41 31.38 14.66
CA GLY A 502 14.77 32.67 14.77
C GLY A 502 15.84 33.79 14.67
N GLY A 503 16.39 33.95 13.48
CA GLY A 503 17.19 35.13 13.13
C GLY A 503 16.21 36.26 12.85
N ARG A 504 16.09 37.19 13.76
CA ARG A 504 15.56 38.53 13.51
C ARG A 504 16.33 39.12 12.33
N HIS A 505 15.88 38.96 11.10
CA HIS A 505 16.33 39.79 9.99
C HIS A 505 15.86 41.22 10.27
N ARG A 506 16.80 42.04 10.80
CA ARG A 506 16.72 43.48 10.59
C ARG A 506 16.77 43.71 9.10
N GLY A 507 15.64 44.09 8.52
CA GLY A 507 15.54 44.48 7.12
C GLY A 507 16.50 45.67 6.83
N PRO A 508 17.14 45.69 5.65
CA PRO A 508 17.90 46.85 5.23
C PRO A 508 16.99 48.07 5.13
N LYS A 509 17.43 49.17 5.76
CA LYS A 509 16.78 50.48 5.65
C LYS A 509 16.67 50.85 4.17
N ARG A 510 15.44 50.98 3.66
CA ARG A 510 15.19 51.54 2.32
C ARG A 510 15.60 53.03 2.33
N PRO A 511 16.38 53.50 1.34
CA PRO A 511 16.57 54.93 1.11
C PRO A 511 15.22 55.53 0.68
N ARG A 512 14.86 56.65 1.28
CA ARG A 512 13.78 57.51 0.79
C ARG A 512 14.22 58.12 -0.53
N HIS A 513 13.66 57.67 -1.63
CA HIS A 513 13.69 58.42 -2.89
C HIS A 513 12.31 58.99 -3.15
N ASP A 514 12.32 60.31 -3.35
CA ASP A 514 11.17 61.11 -3.77
C ASP A 514 10.52 60.58 -5.06
N LEU A 515 9.28 60.17 -4.96
CA LEU A 515 8.47 59.81 -6.11
C LEU A 515 7.86 61.07 -6.72
N ARG A 516 8.53 61.72 -7.69
CA ARG A 516 7.88 62.50 -8.72
C ARG A 516 7.29 61.50 -9.75
N ARG A 517 5.94 61.56 -9.87
CA ARG A 517 5.16 60.74 -10.82
C ARG A 517 5.46 61.27 -12.24
N GLU A 518 6.13 60.50 -13.07
CA GLU A 518 6.04 60.61 -14.54
C GLU A 518 4.99 59.61 -15.08
N PRO A 519 4.13 60.00 -16.06
CA PRO A 519 3.10 59.16 -16.63
C PRO A 519 3.73 58.09 -17.56
N LEU A 520 3.40 56.84 -17.33
CA LEU A 520 3.75 55.72 -18.21
C LEU A 520 3.20 55.89 -19.62
N ARG A 521 4.05 55.95 -20.65
CA ARG A 521 3.68 55.84 -22.06
C ARG A 521 3.29 54.39 -22.37
N PRO A 522 2.22 54.17 -23.15
CA PRO A 522 1.85 52.82 -23.59
C PRO A 522 2.85 52.27 -24.63
N PRO A 523 3.05 50.94 -24.71
CA PRO A 523 3.95 50.32 -25.63
C PRO A 523 3.47 50.47 -27.10
N PRO A 524 4.38 50.55 -28.08
CA PRO A 524 4.02 50.74 -29.50
C PRO A 524 3.35 49.47 -30.06
N ARG A 525 2.25 49.69 -30.80
CA ARG A 525 1.55 48.64 -31.57
C ARG A 525 2.43 48.15 -32.72
N PRO A 526 2.42 46.84 -33.07
CA PRO A 526 3.13 46.33 -34.24
C PRO A 526 2.45 46.86 -35.51
N ARG A 527 3.23 47.50 -36.41
CA ARG A 527 2.84 47.88 -37.76
C ARG A 527 2.72 46.64 -38.62
N PHE A 528 1.52 46.35 -39.11
CA PHE A 528 1.33 45.47 -40.26
C PHE A 528 1.66 46.27 -41.54
N ASP A 529 2.70 45.82 -42.21
CA ASP A 529 3.05 46.38 -43.52
C ASP A 529 2.16 45.74 -44.57
N ARG A 530 1.33 46.59 -45.19
CA ARG A 530 0.50 46.25 -46.34
C ARG A 530 1.21 46.69 -47.59
N THR A 531 1.95 45.79 -48.21
CA THR A 531 2.30 45.91 -49.64
C THR A 531 2.40 44.52 -50.25
N ALA A 532 1.35 44.09 -50.90
CA ALA A 532 1.36 43.03 -51.88
C ALA A 532 0.87 43.62 -53.22
N PRO A 533 1.58 43.38 -54.33
CA PRO A 533 1.03 43.65 -55.66
C PRO A 533 0.24 42.43 -56.14
N GLN A 534 -0.91 42.71 -56.73
CA GLN A 534 -1.71 41.83 -57.58
C GLN A 534 -1.00 41.61 -58.92
N ALA A 535 -0.97 40.38 -59.41
CA ALA A 535 -0.92 39.95 -60.83
C ALA A 535 -1.10 38.43 -60.80
N GLY A 536 -2.06 37.83 -61.42
CA GLY A 536 -2.36 37.66 -62.79
C GLY A 536 -2.82 36.19 -62.90
N ALA A 537 -3.99 35.92 -63.39
CA ALA A 537 -4.52 34.62 -63.77
C ALA A 537 -3.74 33.99 -64.89
N GLU A 538 -3.50 32.69 -64.85
CA GLU A 538 -3.46 31.79 -66.01
C GLU A 538 -3.37 30.33 -65.54
N THR A 539 -4.34 29.50 -65.92
CA THR A 539 -4.25 28.05 -66.07
C THR A 539 -3.58 27.75 -67.42
N PRO A 540 -2.81 26.65 -67.62
CA PRO A 540 -3.38 25.34 -67.88
C PRO A 540 -2.52 24.09 -67.50
N ASN A 541 -3.21 22.95 -67.40
CA ASN A 541 -2.87 21.57 -67.75
C ASN A 541 -1.41 21.06 -67.75
N GLY A 542 -1.22 19.89 -67.14
CA GLY A 542 -0.18 18.95 -67.58
C GLY A 542 0.37 18.01 -66.49
N SER A 543 -0.23 16.83 -66.44
CA SER A 543 0.32 15.52 -66.05
C SER A 543 1.81 15.42 -65.69
N SER A 544 2.12 14.81 -64.57
CA SER A 544 2.99 13.63 -64.45
C SER A 544 3.19 13.26 -62.97
N GLY A 545 2.96 11.98 -62.67
CA GLY A 545 2.97 11.42 -61.32
C GLY A 545 4.37 11.10 -60.82
N VAL A 546 4.48 11.11 -59.49
CA VAL A 546 5.36 10.23 -58.71
C VAL A 546 4.69 10.00 -57.37
N PRO A 547 4.53 8.75 -56.86
CA PRO A 547 3.78 8.46 -55.63
C PRO A 547 4.67 8.59 -54.40
N LEU A 548 4.10 9.19 -53.35
CA LEU A 548 4.60 9.10 -51.96
C LEU A 548 3.85 7.97 -51.23
N PRO A 549 4.50 7.19 -50.36
CA PRO A 549 3.87 6.07 -49.68
C PRO A 549 2.97 6.54 -48.56
N ALA A 550 1.74 6.04 -48.58
CA ALA A 550 0.79 6.07 -47.48
C ALA A 550 1.17 5.01 -46.47
N GLU A 551 1.38 5.41 -45.22
CA GLU A 551 1.16 4.56 -44.06
C GLU A 551 1.05 5.43 -42.80
N TYR A 552 -0.05 5.22 -42.08
CA TYR A 552 -0.45 5.63 -40.73
C TYR A 552 -1.69 6.51 -40.68
N VAL A 553 -2.83 5.92 -40.99
CA VAL A 553 -4.12 6.24 -40.32
C VAL A 553 -5.03 5.04 -40.48
N SER A 554 -5.24 4.26 -39.40
CA SER A 554 -6.49 3.58 -39.10
C SER A 554 -6.42 2.95 -37.69
N GLY A 555 -6.99 3.63 -36.71
CA GLY A 555 -7.45 3.02 -35.47
C GLY A 555 -8.90 2.59 -35.62
N PRO A 556 -9.32 1.45 -35.06
CA PRO A 556 -10.74 1.05 -35.07
C PRO A 556 -11.51 1.70 -33.92
N ARG A 557 -12.69 2.20 -34.25
CA ARG A 557 -13.85 2.35 -33.35
C ARG A 557 -14.76 1.14 -33.56
N PRO A 558 -15.67 0.81 -32.64
CA PRO A 558 -16.19 1.45 -31.44
C PRO A 558 -15.69 0.87 -30.10
#